data_c656a0652c9cb73f2c008c11021d8437
#
_entry.id   c656a0652c9cb73f2c008c11021d8437
#
_cell.length_a   1.000
_cell.length_b   1.000
_cell.length_c   1.000
_cell.angle_alpha   90.00
_cell.angle_beta   90.00
_cell.angle_gamma   90.00
#
_symmetry.space_group_name_H-M   'P 1'
#
loop_
_entity.id
_entity.type
_entity.pdbx_description
1 polymer ?
#
loop_
_entity_poly.entity_id
_entity_poly.type
_entity_poly.pdbx_seq_one_letter_code
_entity_poly.pdbx_strand_id
1 'polypeptide(L)'
;MSYDVKSIRNDFKKRGIFYTPKPLAKYMQSFLPNDLKEIYDPTCGHGDLLSLFGDDIEKYGQDINNDGVDEASRIPNSHIVCADTLVSPAFMGKKFRGIISNYPYSIKWNPDKLVDDERFTVAPVIPPKSKADYAFILHILHYLADDGVAVVMCFPGIGYRGQREGKN
;
A
#
# COMPACT_ATOMS: atom_id res chain seq x y z
N MET A 1 14.06 -9.06 -31.76
CA MET A 1 13.97 -7.80 -30.99
C MET A 1 14.43 -8.08 -29.57
N SER A 2 15.56 -7.51 -29.18
CA SER A 2 16.07 -7.63 -27.80
C SER A 2 15.34 -6.57 -26.96
N TYR A 3 14.48 -6.99 -26.05
CA TYR A 3 13.87 -6.08 -25.08
C TYR A 3 14.95 -5.69 -24.05
N ASP A 4 15.25 -4.40 -23.94
CA ASP A 4 16.13 -3.89 -22.88
C ASP A 4 15.38 -3.87 -21.53
N VAL A 5 15.42 -5.02 -20.85
CA VAL A 5 14.78 -5.24 -19.54
C VAL A 5 15.31 -4.26 -18.48
N LYS A 6 16.55 -3.75 -18.62
CA LYS A 6 17.10 -2.75 -17.69
C LYS A 6 16.46 -1.37 -17.86
N SER A 7 16.21 -0.95 -19.08
CA SER A 7 15.55 0.34 -19.37
C SER A 7 14.11 0.32 -18.88
N ILE A 8 13.36 -0.73 -19.20
CA ILE A 8 11.98 -0.94 -18.73
C ILE A 8 11.92 -0.92 -17.18
N ARG A 9 12.81 -1.68 -16.53
CA ARG A 9 12.89 -1.72 -15.06
C ARG A 9 13.23 -0.36 -14.44
N ASN A 10 14.07 0.45 -15.08
CA ASN A 10 14.44 1.78 -14.61
C ASN A 10 13.30 2.79 -14.82
N ASP A 11 12.53 2.67 -15.89
CA ASP A 11 11.35 3.51 -16.13
C ASP A 11 10.22 3.19 -15.13
N PHE A 12 9.97 1.91 -14.83
CA PHE A 12 9.04 1.52 -13.77
C PHE A 12 9.48 2.05 -12.40
N LYS A 13 10.77 1.96 -12.06
CA LYS A 13 11.31 2.54 -10.81
C LYS A 13 11.16 4.05 -10.75
N LYS A 14 11.36 4.77 -11.85
CA LYS A 14 11.22 6.24 -11.90
C LYS A 14 9.77 6.69 -11.76
N ARG A 15 8.82 5.90 -12.24
CA ARG A 15 7.38 6.23 -12.22
C ARG A 15 6.68 5.71 -10.97
N GLY A 16 7.36 4.93 -10.10
CA GLY A 16 6.74 4.29 -8.92
C GLY A 16 5.67 3.25 -9.27
N ILE A 17 5.58 2.83 -10.53
CA ILE A 17 4.58 1.87 -11.00
C ILE A 17 5.11 0.46 -10.74
N PHE A 18 4.56 -0.19 -9.72
CA PHE A 18 4.84 -1.60 -9.41
C PHE A 18 3.62 -2.44 -9.76
N TYR A 19 3.63 -3.02 -10.94
CA TYR A 19 2.62 -3.97 -11.38
C TYR A 19 2.74 -5.28 -10.62
N THR A 20 1.67 -5.73 -9.98
CA THR A 20 1.66 -7.04 -9.28
C THR A 20 1.25 -8.13 -10.26
N PRO A 21 2.14 -9.10 -10.59
CA PRO A 21 1.79 -10.19 -11.50
C PRO A 21 0.54 -10.96 -11.02
N LYS A 22 -0.38 -11.24 -11.94
CA LYS A 22 -1.67 -11.84 -11.63
C LYS A 22 -1.62 -13.13 -10.78
N PRO A 23 -0.65 -14.06 -11.00
CA PRO A 23 -0.51 -15.24 -10.13
C PRO A 23 -0.16 -14.88 -8.68
N LEU A 24 0.73 -13.88 -8.49
CA LEU A 24 1.11 -13.39 -7.17
C LEU A 24 -0.04 -12.66 -6.49
N ALA A 25 -0.76 -11.82 -7.22
CA ALA A 25 -1.94 -11.12 -6.72
C ALA A 25 -3.01 -12.10 -6.21
N LYS A 26 -3.29 -13.17 -6.96
CA LYS A 26 -4.20 -14.24 -6.53
C LYS A 26 -3.69 -15.01 -5.30
N TYR A 27 -2.38 -15.24 -5.22
CA TYR A 27 -1.78 -15.86 -4.05
C TYR A 27 -1.93 -14.96 -2.81
N MET A 28 -1.70 -13.67 -2.93
CA MET A 28 -1.96 -12.71 -1.85
C MET A 28 -3.43 -12.71 -1.44
N GLN A 29 -4.37 -12.68 -2.39
CA GLN A 29 -5.80 -12.73 -2.13
C GLN A 29 -6.21 -13.98 -1.33
N SER A 30 -5.57 -15.13 -1.57
CA SER A 30 -5.92 -16.40 -0.90
C SER A 30 -5.69 -16.41 0.61
N PHE A 31 -4.96 -15.44 1.17
CA PHE A 31 -4.77 -15.30 2.61
C PHE A 31 -5.83 -14.41 3.29
N LEU A 32 -6.67 -13.74 2.51
CA LEU A 32 -7.72 -12.88 3.04
C LEU A 32 -8.98 -13.69 3.39
N PRO A 33 -9.81 -13.24 4.34
CA PRO A 33 -11.11 -13.84 4.62
C PRO A 33 -12.01 -13.89 3.39
N ASN A 34 -12.77 -14.97 3.25
CA ASN A 34 -13.69 -15.16 2.12
C ASN A 34 -15.02 -14.39 2.27
N ASP A 35 -15.32 -13.88 3.45
CA ASP A 35 -16.57 -13.20 3.80
C ASP A 35 -16.45 -11.67 3.85
N LEU A 36 -15.39 -11.11 3.23
CA LEU A 36 -15.19 -9.67 3.15
C LEU A 36 -16.34 -8.98 2.43
N LYS A 37 -16.73 -7.81 2.93
CA LYS A 37 -17.66 -6.88 2.29
C LYS A 37 -16.95 -5.68 1.71
N GLU A 38 -15.75 -5.41 2.20
CA GLU A 38 -14.89 -4.32 1.74
C GLU A 38 -13.42 -4.74 1.77
N ILE A 39 -12.63 -4.13 0.87
CA ILE A 39 -11.18 -4.32 0.78
C ILE A 39 -10.51 -2.96 0.59
N TYR A 40 -9.34 -2.77 1.21
CA TYR A 40 -8.56 -1.56 1.08
C TYR A 40 -7.16 -1.82 0.53
N ASP A 41 -6.72 -0.97 -0.42
CA ASP A 41 -5.34 -0.90 -0.89
C ASP A 41 -4.85 0.55 -0.79
N PRO A 42 -3.95 0.86 0.17
CA PRO A 42 -3.43 2.21 0.37
C PRO A 42 -2.48 2.70 -0.74
N THR A 43 -2.11 1.84 -1.70
CA THR A 43 -1.20 2.15 -2.81
C THR A 43 -1.65 1.41 -4.06
N CYS A 44 -2.91 1.66 -4.43
CA CYS A 44 -3.65 0.79 -5.36
C CYS A 44 -3.15 0.85 -6.82
N GLY A 45 -2.36 1.87 -7.20
CA GLY A 45 -1.91 2.04 -8.58
C GLY A 45 -3.08 2.00 -9.56
N HIS A 46 -3.00 1.12 -10.55
CA HIS A 46 -4.05 0.89 -11.55
C HIS A 46 -5.18 -0.05 -11.06
N GLY A 47 -5.15 -0.47 -9.78
CA GLY A 47 -6.17 -1.31 -9.17
C GLY A 47 -6.00 -2.82 -9.42
N ASP A 48 -4.81 -3.29 -9.77
CA ASP A 48 -4.55 -4.71 -10.06
C ASP A 48 -4.98 -5.66 -8.93
N LEU A 49 -4.70 -5.28 -7.68
CA LEU A 49 -5.08 -6.06 -6.51
C LEU A 49 -6.59 -5.95 -6.24
N LEU A 50 -7.16 -4.75 -6.37
CA LEU A 50 -8.59 -4.51 -6.14
C LEU A 50 -9.48 -5.18 -7.18
N SER A 51 -9.02 -5.31 -8.43
CA SER A 51 -9.74 -5.98 -9.53
C SER A 51 -9.96 -7.47 -9.34
N LEU A 52 -9.30 -8.09 -8.34
CA LEU A 52 -9.47 -9.51 -8.03
C LEU A 52 -10.78 -9.80 -7.27
N PHE A 53 -11.40 -8.78 -6.70
CA PHE A 53 -12.60 -8.92 -5.88
C PHE A 53 -13.86 -8.71 -6.70
N GLY A 54 -14.90 -9.50 -6.40
CA GLY A 54 -16.19 -9.45 -7.08
C GLY A 54 -16.89 -8.08 -6.97
N ASP A 55 -17.87 -7.84 -7.83
CA ASP A 55 -18.57 -6.55 -7.87
C ASP A 55 -19.41 -6.28 -6.61
N ASP A 56 -19.71 -7.31 -5.83
CA ASP A 56 -20.41 -7.25 -4.54
C ASP A 56 -19.53 -6.77 -3.38
N ILE A 57 -18.21 -6.65 -3.57
CA ILE A 57 -17.25 -6.17 -2.59
C ILE A 57 -16.96 -4.68 -2.82
N GLU A 58 -17.07 -3.85 -1.80
CA GLU A 58 -16.63 -2.46 -1.86
C GLU A 58 -15.11 -2.37 -1.86
N LYS A 59 -14.57 -1.62 -2.80
CA LYS A 59 -13.11 -1.46 -2.98
C LYS A 59 -12.71 -0.04 -2.66
N TYR A 60 -11.83 0.09 -1.69
CA TYR A 60 -11.25 1.37 -1.30
C TYR A 60 -9.79 1.41 -1.75
N GLY A 61 -9.40 2.48 -2.39
CA GLY A 61 -8.02 2.64 -2.87
C GLY A 61 -7.51 4.06 -2.78
N GLN A 62 -6.21 4.19 -2.63
CA GLN A 62 -5.53 5.47 -2.70
C GLN A 62 -4.21 5.29 -3.44
N ASP A 63 -3.84 6.25 -4.27
CA ASP A 63 -2.53 6.32 -4.92
C ASP A 63 -2.17 7.75 -5.25
N ILE A 64 -0.88 8.05 -5.36
CA ILE A 64 -0.38 9.36 -5.77
C ILE A 64 -0.38 9.54 -7.29
N ASN A 65 -0.45 8.45 -8.05
CA ASN A 65 -0.41 8.44 -9.50
C ASN A 65 -1.82 8.65 -10.09
N ASN A 66 -2.06 9.82 -10.66
CA ASN A 66 -3.35 10.19 -11.22
C ASN A 66 -3.81 9.25 -12.33
N ASP A 67 -2.92 8.84 -13.24
CA ASP A 67 -3.27 7.93 -14.35
C ASP A 67 -3.73 6.55 -13.81
N GLY A 68 -3.07 6.06 -12.76
CA GLY A 68 -3.46 4.83 -12.09
C GLY A 68 -4.81 4.94 -11.40
N VAL A 69 -5.05 6.06 -10.69
CA VAL A 69 -6.32 6.35 -10.02
C VAL A 69 -7.48 6.41 -11.00
N ASP A 70 -7.29 7.06 -12.17
CA ASP A 70 -8.31 7.14 -13.22
C ASP A 70 -8.68 5.74 -13.75
N GLU A 71 -7.73 4.83 -13.85
CA GLU A 71 -7.97 3.45 -14.28
C GLU A 71 -8.63 2.64 -13.16
N ALA A 72 -8.12 2.70 -11.94
CA ALA A 72 -8.67 2.00 -10.78
C ALA A 72 -10.11 2.43 -10.47
N SER A 73 -10.47 3.69 -10.71
CA SER A 73 -11.82 4.24 -10.50
C SER A 73 -12.88 3.65 -11.44
N ARG A 74 -12.47 2.92 -12.50
CA ARG A 74 -13.39 2.21 -13.40
C ARG A 74 -13.75 0.81 -12.90
N ILE A 75 -13.10 0.33 -11.84
CA ILE A 75 -13.42 -0.95 -11.23
C ILE A 75 -14.81 -0.83 -10.57
N PRO A 76 -15.73 -1.77 -10.80
CA PRO A 76 -17.05 -1.72 -10.19
C PRO A 76 -16.98 -1.64 -8.65
N ASN A 77 -17.84 -0.81 -8.09
CA ASN A 77 -17.98 -0.60 -6.63
C ASN A 77 -16.67 -0.14 -5.96
N SER A 78 -15.95 0.77 -6.60
CA SER A 78 -14.68 1.32 -6.11
C SER A 78 -14.81 2.77 -5.64
N HIS A 79 -14.06 3.09 -4.59
CA HIS A 79 -13.87 4.41 -3.98
C HIS A 79 -12.37 4.72 -4.02
N ILE A 80 -11.91 5.41 -5.04
CA ILE A 80 -10.48 5.66 -5.28
C ILE A 80 -10.16 7.14 -5.09
N VAL A 81 -9.09 7.44 -4.37
CA VAL A 81 -8.64 8.79 -4.08
C VAL A 81 -7.21 9.02 -4.59
N CYS A 82 -7.01 10.11 -5.34
CA CYS A 82 -5.68 10.52 -5.76
C CYS A 82 -5.04 11.41 -4.69
N ALA A 83 -4.16 10.83 -3.86
CA ALA A 83 -3.42 11.56 -2.84
C ALA A 83 -2.23 10.72 -2.32
N ASP A 84 -1.25 11.39 -1.72
CA ASP A 84 -0.15 10.72 -1.02
C ASP A 84 -0.67 10.08 0.29
N THR A 85 -0.67 8.77 0.35
CA THR A 85 -1.16 7.96 1.48
C THR A 85 -0.49 8.31 2.80
N LEU A 86 0.78 8.66 2.79
CA LEU A 86 1.51 8.98 4.02
C LEU A 86 1.24 10.39 4.51
N VAL A 87 1.02 11.34 3.59
CA VAL A 87 0.87 12.78 3.90
C VAL A 87 -0.59 13.21 4.00
N SER A 88 -1.43 12.66 3.13
CA SER A 88 -2.86 13.01 3.02
C SER A 88 -3.71 11.75 2.96
N PRO A 89 -3.84 11.02 4.07
CA PRO A 89 -4.57 9.76 4.11
C PRO A 89 -6.05 9.97 3.81
N ALA A 90 -6.60 9.11 2.96
CA ALA A 90 -8.03 9.05 2.70
C ALA A 90 -8.74 8.15 3.74
N PHE A 91 -10.07 8.19 3.73
CA PHE A 91 -10.94 7.31 4.53
C PHE A 91 -10.71 7.38 6.04
N MET A 92 -10.37 8.57 6.56
CA MET A 92 -10.14 8.80 7.98
C MET A 92 -11.29 8.26 8.84
N GLY A 93 -10.93 7.56 9.92
CA GLY A 93 -11.91 6.95 10.84
C GLY A 93 -12.49 5.60 10.38
N LYS A 94 -12.22 5.14 9.15
CA LYS A 94 -12.57 3.77 8.74
C LYS A 94 -11.57 2.74 9.28
N LYS A 95 -12.07 1.53 9.52
CA LYS A 95 -11.27 0.33 9.78
C LYS A 95 -11.71 -0.75 8.80
N PHE A 96 -10.76 -1.48 8.23
CA PHE A 96 -11.01 -2.47 7.21
C PHE A 96 -10.69 -3.88 7.71
N ARG A 97 -11.60 -4.84 7.49
CA ARG A 97 -11.34 -6.26 7.78
C ARG A 97 -10.39 -6.90 6.76
N GLY A 98 -10.31 -6.36 5.56
CA GLY A 98 -9.38 -6.78 4.53
C GLY A 98 -8.51 -5.64 4.05
N ILE A 99 -7.18 -5.80 4.12
CA ILE A 99 -6.23 -4.88 3.47
C ILE A 99 -5.28 -5.71 2.61
N ILE A 100 -5.06 -5.27 1.38
CA ILE A 100 -4.10 -5.89 0.47
C ILE A 100 -3.22 -4.79 -0.13
N SER A 101 -1.90 -4.97 -0.13
CA SER A 101 -1.01 -3.91 -0.62
C SER A 101 0.31 -4.42 -1.15
N ASN A 102 0.75 -3.79 -2.24
CA ASN A 102 2.11 -3.87 -2.76
C ASN A 102 2.69 -2.45 -2.82
N TYR A 103 3.00 -1.87 -1.64
CA TYR A 103 3.49 -0.50 -1.55
C TYR A 103 4.89 -0.32 -2.16
N PRO A 104 5.28 0.91 -2.57
CA PRO A 104 6.59 1.17 -3.15
C PRO A 104 7.71 1.01 -2.11
N TYR A 105 8.70 0.14 -2.42
CA TYR A 105 9.81 -0.17 -1.51
C TYR A 105 10.91 0.87 -1.52
N SER A 106 11.50 1.10 -0.34
CA SER A 106 12.74 1.88 -0.17
C SER A 106 12.68 3.28 -0.77
N ILE A 107 11.51 3.89 -0.81
CA ILE A 107 11.35 5.30 -1.18
C ILE A 107 11.65 6.20 0.01
N LYS A 108 12.08 7.42 -0.28
CA LYS A 108 12.19 8.49 0.73
C LYS A 108 10.82 9.09 1.00
N TRP A 109 10.60 9.54 2.23
CA TRP A 109 9.41 10.27 2.65
C TRP A 109 9.76 11.38 3.63
N ASN A 110 8.80 12.27 3.93
CA ASN A 110 9.03 13.37 4.88
C ASN A 110 8.06 13.30 6.06
N PRO A 111 8.50 12.85 7.25
CA PRO A 111 7.70 12.80 8.47
C PRO A 111 7.60 14.12 9.22
N ASP A 112 8.26 15.21 8.80
CA ASP A 112 8.45 16.42 9.62
C ASP A 112 7.14 17.07 10.10
N LYS A 113 6.04 16.89 9.37
CA LYS A 113 4.71 17.39 9.74
C LYS A 113 3.78 16.32 10.32
N LEU A 114 4.30 15.12 10.57
CA LEU A 114 3.53 13.93 10.93
C LEU A 114 3.95 13.37 12.30
N VAL A 115 4.70 14.13 13.10
CA VAL A 115 5.18 13.70 14.42
C VAL A 115 4.04 13.40 15.39
N ASP A 116 2.92 14.11 15.28
CA ASP A 116 1.73 13.93 16.12
C ASP A 116 0.63 13.13 15.42
N ASP A 117 0.91 12.55 14.25
CA ASP A 117 -0.05 11.74 13.51
C ASP A 117 -0.24 10.39 14.23
N GLU A 118 -1.49 10.11 14.60
CA GLU A 118 -1.85 8.91 15.37
C GLU A 118 -1.43 7.59 14.73
N ARG A 119 -1.27 7.55 13.40
CA ARG A 119 -0.77 6.38 12.67
C ARG A 119 0.66 6.02 13.06
N PHE A 120 1.46 7.01 13.46
CA PHE A 120 2.89 6.86 13.72
C PHE A 120 3.25 6.95 15.21
N THR A 121 2.40 7.57 16.03
CA THR A 121 2.65 7.72 17.49
C THR A 121 2.58 6.41 18.26
N VAL A 122 1.99 5.35 17.68
CA VAL A 122 1.98 3.99 18.26
C VAL A 122 3.36 3.31 18.24
N ALA A 123 4.27 3.78 17.39
CA ALA A 123 5.64 3.28 17.32
C ALA A 123 6.55 4.10 18.25
N PRO A 124 7.55 3.45 18.92
CA PRO A 124 8.48 4.15 19.80
C PRO A 124 9.37 5.16 19.06
N VAL A 125 9.53 5.00 17.76
CA VAL A 125 10.33 5.88 16.89
C VAL A 125 9.62 6.06 15.55
N ILE A 126 9.59 7.29 15.06
CA ILE A 126 9.07 7.59 13.71
C ILE A 126 9.96 6.89 12.66
N PRO A 127 9.36 6.26 11.64
CA PRO A 127 10.12 5.64 10.55
C PRO A 127 11.10 6.60 9.88
N PRO A 128 12.32 6.16 9.54
CA PRO A 128 13.36 7.04 9.03
C PRO A 128 13.01 7.66 7.67
N LYS A 129 13.41 8.91 7.45
CA LYS A 129 13.19 9.66 6.19
C LYS A 129 13.70 8.94 4.95
N SER A 130 14.72 8.08 5.12
CA SER A 130 15.37 7.37 4.00
C SER A 130 14.55 6.23 3.43
N LYS A 131 13.54 5.73 4.20
CA LYS A 131 12.74 4.54 3.83
C LYS A 131 11.34 4.60 4.44
N ALA A 132 10.35 4.72 3.58
CA ALA A 132 8.95 4.77 3.95
C ALA A 132 8.32 3.41 4.29
N ASP A 133 9.06 2.31 4.12
CA ASP A 133 8.53 0.94 4.27
C ASP A 133 7.75 0.76 5.58
N TYR A 134 8.32 1.16 6.72
CA TYR A 134 7.63 1.08 8.02
C TYR A 134 6.47 2.06 8.15
N ALA A 135 6.53 3.22 7.48
CA ALA A 135 5.43 4.18 7.50
C ALA A 135 4.18 3.61 6.81
N PHE A 136 4.35 2.90 5.68
CA PHE A 136 3.25 2.18 5.05
C PHE A 136 2.70 1.07 5.94
N ILE A 137 3.56 0.30 6.63
CA ILE A 137 3.11 -0.75 7.56
C ILE A 137 2.30 -0.14 8.72
N LEU A 138 2.78 0.94 9.33
CA LEU A 138 2.06 1.61 10.42
C LEU A 138 0.73 2.18 9.93
N HIS A 139 0.69 2.77 8.72
CA HIS A 139 -0.56 3.20 8.09
C HIS A 139 -1.53 2.02 7.92
N ILE A 140 -1.06 0.89 7.39
CA ILE A 140 -1.89 -0.32 7.20
C ILE A 140 -2.42 -0.82 8.55
N LEU A 141 -1.58 -0.90 9.58
CA LEU A 141 -2.00 -1.32 10.93
C LEU A 141 -3.02 -0.36 11.55
N HIS A 142 -2.86 0.95 11.32
CA HIS A 142 -3.83 1.94 11.79
C HIS A 142 -5.22 1.75 11.15
N TYR A 143 -5.29 1.38 9.87
CA TYR A 143 -6.56 1.16 9.18
C TYR A 143 -7.12 -0.27 9.33
N LEU A 144 -6.35 -1.19 9.91
CA LEU A 144 -6.79 -2.57 10.12
C LEU A 144 -7.81 -2.65 11.27
N ALA A 145 -8.91 -3.36 11.04
CA ALA A 145 -9.86 -3.70 12.09
C ALA A 145 -9.26 -4.72 13.07
N ASP A 146 -9.79 -4.81 14.30
CA ASP A 146 -9.27 -5.71 15.34
C ASP A 146 -9.34 -7.19 14.92
N ASP A 147 -10.35 -7.56 14.13
CA ASP A 147 -10.54 -8.90 13.54
C ASP A 147 -10.09 -8.99 12.08
N GLY A 148 -9.34 -7.98 11.62
CA GLY A 148 -8.93 -7.84 10.23
C GLY A 148 -7.67 -8.62 9.86
N VAL A 149 -7.50 -8.83 8.55
CA VAL A 149 -6.30 -9.44 7.95
C VAL A 149 -5.72 -8.48 6.92
N ALA A 150 -4.43 -8.15 7.08
CA ALA A 150 -3.67 -7.42 6.09
C ALA A 150 -2.66 -8.33 5.39
N VAL A 151 -2.70 -8.37 4.07
CA VAL A 151 -1.75 -9.11 3.24
C VAL A 151 -0.89 -8.12 2.47
N VAL A 152 0.39 -8.10 2.80
CA VAL A 152 1.30 -7.06 2.32
C VAL A 152 2.51 -7.67 1.65
N MET A 153 2.82 -7.24 0.44
CA MET A 153 4.09 -7.55 -0.17
C MET A 153 5.16 -6.58 0.34
N CYS A 154 6.23 -7.12 0.92
CA CYS A 154 7.33 -6.31 1.45
C CYS A 154 8.69 -6.88 1.06
N PHE A 155 9.70 -6.02 1.11
CA PHE A 155 11.08 -6.44 0.84
C PHE A 155 11.57 -7.37 1.97
N PRO A 156 12.22 -8.52 1.67
CA PRO A 156 12.63 -9.50 2.70
C PRO A 156 13.47 -8.94 3.85
N GLY A 157 14.23 -7.86 3.61
CA GLY A 157 15.05 -7.21 4.62
C GLY A 157 14.28 -6.42 5.70
N ILE A 158 12.97 -6.22 5.58
CA ILE A 158 12.21 -5.42 6.53
C ILE A 158 12.20 -6.03 7.93
N GLY A 159 12.13 -7.36 8.04
CA GLY A 159 12.14 -8.07 9.33
C GLY A 159 13.48 -8.06 10.07
N TYR A 160 14.58 -7.64 9.42
CA TYR A 160 15.93 -7.67 10.00
C TYR A 160 16.51 -6.27 10.27
N ARG A 161 15.81 -5.20 9.91
CA ARG A 161 16.32 -3.82 9.99
C ARG A 161 16.26 -3.21 11.41
N GLY A 162 15.47 -3.77 12.33
CA GLY A 162 15.20 -3.22 13.66
C GLY A 162 16.39 -3.04 14.60
N GLN A 163 17.57 -3.63 14.30
CA GLN A 163 18.74 -3.51 15.17
C GLN A 163 19.70 -2.37 14.81
N ARG A 164 19.63 -1.78 13.63
CA ARG A 164 20.56 -0.73 13.17
C ARG A 164 19.94 0.67 13.08
N GLU A 165 18.64 0.79 13.00
CA GLU A 165 17.96 2.08 12.81
C GLU A 165 17.42 2.69 14.14
N GLY A 166 17.49 1.96 15.25
CA GLY A 166 17.10 2.40 16.60
C GLY A 166 18.24 2.96 17.46
N LYS A 167 19.36 3.37 16.88
CA LYS A 167 20.54 3.91 17.59
C LYS A 167 21.01 5.25 17.03
N ASN A 168 20.12 6.11 16.57
CA ASN A 168 20.48 7.51 16.35
C ASN A 168 19.41 8.41 16.96
#